data_8b7dcbf309bc4cae6f1c7b953a20bde9
#
_entry.id   8b7dcbf309bc4cae6f1c7b953a20bde9
#
_cell.length_a   1.000
_cell.length_b   1.000
_cell.length_c   1.000
_cell.angle_alpha   90.00
_cell.angle_beta   90.00
_cell.angle_gamma   90.00
#
_symmetry.space_group_name_H-M   'P 1'
#
loop_
_entity.id
_entity.type
_entity.pdbx_description
1 polymer ?
#
loop_
_entity_poly.entity_id
_entity_poly.type
_entity_poly.pdbx_seq_one_letter_code
_entity_poly.pdbx_strand_id
1 'polypeptide(L)'
;LMCNEEVISFAEALLEAARPGTQLAHCYTSPSGALANENGLKICMQHRCGAPRLLAFDHNFMGRTIVTSQIGDIPGGRQGIPLSTQVDYLPFFEEQDPEGSLQRTMDLLERYLWRYPHQHSCIVIEPVQGEGGFVAAEAAWLRVVGERCREAGIPVWFDEVQSFGRTERMYR
;
A
#
# COMPACT_ATOMS: atom_id res chain seq x y z
N LEU A 1 3.02 -25.33 8.05
CA LEU A 1 2.09 -24.46 8.77
C LEU A 1 0.97 -25.37 9.31
N MET A 2 0.92 -25.51 10.63
CA MET A 2 -0.24 -26.18 11.27
C MET A 2 -1.34 -25.12 11.40
N CYS A 3 -2.43 -25.27 10.65
CA CYS A 3 -3.66 -24.51 10.91
C CYS A 3 -4.32 -25.11 12.15
N ASN A 4 -4.63 -24.25 13.12
CA ASN A 4 -5.47 -24.59 14.24
C ASN A 4 -6.84 -23.90 14.11
N GLU A 5 -7.81 -24.29 14.93
CA GLU A 5 -9.18 -23.76 14.84
C GLU A 5 -9.23 -22.24 15.10
N GLU A 6 -8.37 -21.73 16.00
CA GLU A 6 -8.33 -20.30 16.33
C GLU A 6 -7.87 -19.46 15.13
N VAL A 7 -6.86 -19.92 14.39
CA VAL A 7 -6.38 -19.21 13.18
C VAL A 7 -7.45 -19.22 12.09
N ILE A 8 -8.17 -20.32 11.92
CA ILE A 8 -9.26 -20.43 10.96
C ILE A 8 -10.37 -19.46 11.32
N SER A 9 -10.87 -19.52 12.56
CA SER A 9 -11.93 -18.64 13.05
C SER A 9 -11.55 -17.16 12.97
N PHE A 10 -10.29 -16.83 13.26
CA PHE A 10 -9.78 -15.47 13.13
C PHE A 10 -9.77 -15.00 11.66
N ALA A 11 -9.31 -15.84 10.74
CA ALA A 11 -9.30 -15.53 9.31
C ALA A 11 -10.72 -15.35 8.76
N GLU A 12 -11.67 -16.18 9.17
CA GLU A 12 -13.08 -16.07 8.80
C GLU A 12 -13.68 -14.75 9.30
N ALA A 13 -13.43 -14.37 10.57
CA ALA A 13 -13.91 -13.13 11.13
C ALA A 13 -13.33 -11.88 10.40
N LEU A 14 -12.04 -11.92 10.04
CA LEU A 14 -11.42 -10.83 9.26
C LEU A 14 -12.03 -10.71 7.86
N LEU A 15 -12.23 -11.84 7.17
CA LEU A 15 -12.83 -11.86 5.84
C LEU A 15 -14.29 -11.41 5.88
N GLU A 16 -15.04 -11.78 6.93
CA GLU A 16 -16.40 -11.32 7.11
C GLU A 16 -16.47 -9.81 7.35
N ALA A 17 -15.56 -9.25 8.15
CA ALA A 17 -15.47 -7.81 8.35
C ALA A 17 -15.09 -7.05 7.07
N ALA A 18 -14.32 -7.67 6.17
CA ALA A 18 -13.91 -7.08 4.90
C ALA A 18 -14.97 -7.19 3.78
N ARG A 19 -15.92 -8.13 3.88
CA ARG A 19 -16.93 -8.39 2.82
C ARG A 19 -17.73 -7.18 2.37
N PRO A 20 -18.19 -6.29 3.27
CA PRO A 20 -18.94 -5.12 2.84
C PRO A 20 -18.10 -4.21 1.94
N GLY A 21 -18.37 -4.24 0.63
CA GLY A 21 -17.71 -3.37 -0.36
C GLY A 21 -16.40 -3.89 -0.94
N THR A 22 -15.99 -5.13 -0.63
CA THR A 22 -14.78 -5.73 -1.19
C THR A 22 -15.01 -7.12 -1.77
N GLN A 23 -14.07 -7.58 -2.61
CA GLN A 23 -14.01 -8.95 -3.14
C GLN A 23 -12.93 -9.78 -2.46
N LEU A 24 -12.44 -9.35 -1.29
CA LEU A 24 -11.42 -10.07 -0.54
C LEU A 24 -11.96 -11.43 -0.09
N ALA A 25 -11.29 -12.50 -0.51
CA ALA A 25 -11.70 -13.90 -0.28
C ALA A 25 -10.60 -14.76 0.38
N HIS A 26 -9.42 -14.21 0.55
CA HIS A 26 -8.27 -14.94 1.09
C HIS A 26 -7.65 -14.15 2.25
N CYS A 27 -7.26 -14.88 3.29
CA CYS A 27 -6.50 -14.35 4.42
C CYS A 27 -5.16 -15.08 4.51
N TYR A 28 -4.07 -14.32 4.60
CA TYR A 28 -2.73 -14.85 4.80
C TYR A 28 -2.13 -14.23 6.06
N THR A 29 -1.93 -15.06 7.08
CA THR A 29 -1.34 -14.61 8.34
C THR A 29 0.18 -14.52 8.26
N SER A 30 0.75 -13.49 8.87
CA SER A 30 2.18 -13.21 8.88
C SER A 30 2.62 -12.79 10.29
N PRO A 31 3.85 -13.09 10.73
CA PRO A 31 4.29 -12.78 12.09
C PRO A 31 4.61 -11.30 12.31
N SER A 32 4.58 -10.47 11.27
CA SER A 32 4.76 -9.02 11.37
C SER A 32 4.20 -8.28 10.16
N GLY A 33 3.89 -6.98 10.32
CA GLY A 33 3.47 -6.12 9.21
C GLY A 33 4.51 -6.04 8.10
N ALA A 34 5.80 -5.96 8.42
CA ALA A 34 6.87 -5.95 7.41
C ALA A 34 6.87 -7.22 6.55
N LEU A 35 6.66 -8.41 7.14
CA LEU A 35 6.57 -9.65 6.40
C LEU A 35 5.24 -9.79 5.66
N ALA A 36 4.15 -9.20 6.18
CA ALA A 36 2.90 -9.09 5.43
C ALA A 36 3.10 -8.26 4.16
N ASN A 37 3.78 -7.12 4.27
CA ASN A 37 4.11 -6.26 3.14
C ASN A 37 5.01 -6.94 2.12
N GLU A 38 6.03 -7.69 2.55
CA GLU A 38 6.86 -8.47 1.62
C GLU A 38 6.08 -9.56 0.88
N ASN A 39 5.18 -10.27 1.57
CA ASN A 39 4.32 -11.26 0.94
C ASN A 39 3.34 -10.61 -0.06
N GLY A 40 2.74 -9.48 0.30
CA GLY A 40 1.88 -8.71 -0.60
C GLY A 40 2.61 -8.23 -1.84
N LEU A 41 3.81 -7.67 -1.66
CA LEU A 41 4.66 -7.27 -2.78
C LEU A 41 4.98 -8.46 -3.70
N LYS A 42 5.37 -9.59 -3.12
CA LYS A 42 5.65 -10.82 -3.88
C LYS A 42 4.44 -11.27 -4.70
N ILE A 43 3.24 -11.25 -4.11
CA ILE A 43 1.99 -11.60 -4.81
C ILE A 43 1.76 -10.63 -5.99
N CYS A 44 1.90 -9.33 -5.75
CA CYS A 44 1.73 -8.31 -6.79
C CYS A 44 2.74 -8.46 -7.92
N MET A 45 4.01 -8.68 -7.61
CA MET A 45 5.06 -8.92 -8.61
C MET A 45 4.78 -10.17 -9.44
N GLN A 46 4.34 -11.28 -8.82
CA GLN A 46 3.96 -12.51 -9.52
C GLN A 46 2.75 -12.28 -10.43
N HIS A 47 1.72 -11.58 -9.93
CA HIS A 47 0.54 -11.23 -10.71
C HIS A 47 0.89 -10.36 -11.92
N ARG A 48 1.86 -9.45 -11.78
CA ARG A 48 2.33 -8.55 -12.83
C ARG A 48 3.51 -9.08 -13.64
N CYS A 49 3.71 -10.41 -13.66
CA CYS A 49 4.74 -11.10 -14.45
C CYS A 49 6.16 -10.56 -14.21
N GLY A 50 6.49 -10.20 -12.99
CA GLY A 50 7.82 -9.74 -12.60
C GLY A 50 8.08 -8.25 -12.87
N ALA A 51 7.03 -7.43 -12.99
CA ALA A 51 7.19 -5.98 -13.06
C ALA A 51 8.05 -5.46 -11.89
N PRO A 52 9.20 -4.77 -12.16
CA PRO A 52 10.22 -4.56 -11.14
C PRO A 52 9.98 -3.33 -10.26
N ARG A 53 9.11 -2.43 -10.69
CA ARG A 53 8.85 -1.14 -10.04
C ARG A 53 7.61 -1.21 -9.17
N LEU A 54 7.53 -0.35 -8.19
CA LEU A 54 6.31 -0.10 -7.43
C LEU A 54 6.10 1.39 -7.23
N LEU A 55 4.85 1.77 -7.01
CA LEU A 55 4.45 3.11 -6.61
C LEU A 55 4.26 3.15 -5.10
N ALA A 56 4.75 4.18 -4.46
CA ALA A 56 4.55 4.46 -3.04
C ALA A 56 4.35 5.97 -2.84
N PHE A 57 4.07 6.39 -1.63
CA PHE A 57 3.90 7.82 -1.33
C PHE A 57 5.09 8.36 -0.54
N ASP A 58 5.33 9.66 -0.68
CA ASP A 58 6.27 10.38 0.16
C ASP A 58 5.93 10.14 1.64
N HIS A 59 6.94 10.02 2.48
CA HIS A 59 6.82 9.80 3.93
C HIS A 59 6.14 8.50 4.37
N ASN A 60 5.97 7.51 3.47
CA ASN A 60 5.38 6.23 3.83
C ASN A 60 6.33 5.38 4.70
N PHE A 61 5.73 4.48 5.48
CA PHE A 61 6.46 3.48 6.27
C PHE A 61 5.94 2.08 5.97
N MET A 62 6.83 1.17 5.54
CA MET A 62 6.43 -0.19 5.12
C MET A 62 7.05 -1.31 5.98
N GLY A 63 7.87 -0.95 6.96
CA GLY A 63 8.55 -1.92 7.82
C GLY A 63 10.08 -1.78 7.83
N ARG A 64 10.76 -2.76 8.43
CA ARG A 64 12.22 -2.71 8.69
C ARG A 64 12.99 -3.92 8.14
N THR A 65 12.44 -4.70 7.24
CA THR A 65 13.22 -5.66 6.45
C THR A 65 14.03 -4.90 5.40
N ILE A 66 15.00 -5.57 4.76
CA ILE A 66 15.82 -4.93 3.73
C ILE A 66 14.95 -4.35 2.61
N VAL A 67 13.91 -5.07 2.17
CA VAL A 67 13.03 -4.61 1.08
C VAL A 67 12.07 -3.53 1.58
N THR A 68 11.37 -3.74 2.68
CA THR A 68 10.39 -2.77 3.20
C THR A 68 11.02 -1.46 3.63
N SER A 69 12.28 -1.48 4.16
CA SER A 69 13.04 -0.26 4.45
C SER A 69 13.39 0.53 3.19
N GLN A 70 13.58 -0.13 2.04
CA GLN A 70 13.84 0.56 0.77
C GLN A 70 12.58 1.18 0.16
N ILE A 71 11.41 0.56 0.42
CA ILE A 71 10.12 1.07 -0.02
C ILE A 71 9.69 2.26 0.84
N GLY A 72 9.98 2.20 2.14
CA GLY A 72 9.68 3.31 3.06
C GLY A 72 10.46 4.57 2.70
N ASP A 73 9.80 5.71 2.73
CA ASP A 73 10.43 7.02 2.46
C ASP A 73 10.84 7.73 3.75
N ILE A 74 11.55 7.01 4.61
CA ILE A 74 12.11 7.52 5.88
C ILE A 74 13.62 7.36 5.85
N PRO A 75 14.37 8.45 5.63
CA PRO A 75 15.83 8.38 5.45
C PRO A 75 16.57 7.66 6.59
N GLY A 76 16.16 7.88 7.84
CA GLY A 76 16.73 7.19 8.99
C GLY A 76 16.52 5.68 9.00
N GLY A 77 15.38 5.21 8.46
CA GLY A 77 15.03 3.79 8.40
C GLY A 77 15.80 2.99 7.34
N ARG A 78 16.37 3.67 6.35
CA ARG A 78 17.14 3.07 5.24
C ARG A 78 18.62 3.44 5.22
N GLN A 79 19.10 4.08 6.30
CA GLN A 79 20.52 4.45 6.40
C GLN A 79 21.44 3.24 6.31
N GLY A 80 22.40 3.28 5.39
CA GLY A 80 23.37 2.19 5.17
C GLY A 80 22.84 0.99 4.40
N ILE A 81 21.60 1.02 3.93
CA ILE A 81 21.00 -0.02 3.07
C ILE A 81 21.14 0.41 1.60
N PRO A 82 21.69 -0.46 0.72
CA PRO A 82 21.73 -0.15 -0.71
C PRO A 82 20.31 -0.12 -1.29
N LEU A 83 19.97 0.96 -1.99
CA LEU A 83 18.65 1.15 -2.60
C LEU A 83 18.59 0.45 -3.97
N SER A 84 18.26 -0.83 -3.98
CA SER A 84 18.11 -1.66 -5.18
C SER A 84 16.64 -1.85 -5.61
N THR A 85 15.70 -1.60 -4.73
CA THR A 85 14.26 -1.65 -5.04
C THR A 85 13.85 -0.40 -5.82
N GLN A 86 13.17 -0.59 -6.95
CA GLN A 86 12.74 0.51 -7.81
C GLN A 86 11.40 1.06 -7.33
N VAL A 87 11.44 2.16 -6.61
CA VAL A 87 10.27 2.84 -6.05
C VAL A 87 10.07 4.18 -6.73
N ASP A 88 8.87 4.43 -7.22
CA ASP A 88 8.44 5.71 -7.76
C ASP A 88 7.51 6.36 -6.73
N TYR A 89 7.99 7.43 -6.07
CA TYR A 89 7.25 8.11 -5.04
C TYR A 89 6.29 9.14 -5.63
N LEU A 90 5.11 9.23 -5.01
CA LEU A 90 4.05 10.18 -5.33
C LEU A 90 3.83 11.09 -4.12
N PRO A 91 3.48 12.36 -4.31
CA PRO A 91 3.01 13.22 -3.22
C PRO A 91 1.79 12.60 -2.54
N PHE A 92 1.70 12.70 -1.22
CA PHE A 92 0.55 12.24 -0.47
C PHE A 92 -0.50 13.36 -0.32
N PHE A 93 -1.64 12.99 0.25
CA PHE A 93 -2.74 13.89 0.56
C PHE A 93 -2.31 15.03 1.49
N GLU A 94 -2.76 16.25 1.21
CA GLU A 94 -2.55 17.43 2.04
C GLU A 94 -3.92 17.99 2.48
N GLU A 95 -4.16 18.02 3.79
CA GLU A 95 -5.43 18.47 4.37
C GLU A 95 -5.75 19.94 4.03
N GLN A 96 -4.71 20.78 3.93
CA GLN A 96 -4.85 22.21 3.61
C GLN A 96 -5.08 22.46 2.12
N ASP A 97 -4.78 21.50 1.26
CA ASP A 97 -4.92 21.61 -0.21
C ASP A 97 -5.29 20.23 -0.83
N PRO A 98 -6.48 19.68 -0.53
CA PRO A 98 -6.88 18.36 -1.02
C PRO A 98 -6.88 18.25 -2.54
N GLU A 99 -7.45 19.25 -3.23
CA GLU A 99 -7.55 19.25 -4.70
C GLU A 99 -6.16 19.41 -5.35
N GLY A 100 -5.34 20.32 -4.87
CA GLY A 100 -3.99 20.52 -5.40
C GLY A 100 -3.09 19.32 -5.14
N SER A 101 -3.20 18.67 -3.96
CA SER A 101 -2.46 17.43 -3.67
C SER A 101 -2.87 16.31 -4.62
N LEU A 102 -4.17 16.16 -4.90
CA LEU A 102 -4.67 15.18 -5.87
C LEU A 102 -4.09 15.44 -7.26
N GLN A 103 -4.13 16.70 -7.71
CA GLN A 103 -3.61 17.07 -9.04
C GLN A 103 -2.11 16.75 -9.16
N ARG A 104 -1.32 17.11 -8.16
CA ARG A 104 0.14 16.81 -8.13
C ARG A 104 0.40 15.31 -8.19
N THR A 105 -0.37 14.52 -7.41
CA THR A 105 -0.26 13.07 -7.40
C THR A 105 -0.60 12.47 -8.76
N MET A 106 -1.70 12.90 -9.36
CA MET A 106 -2.15 12.38 -10.65
C MET A 106 -1.20 12.76 -11.79
N ASP A 107 -0.70 14.00 -11.82
CA ASP A 107 0.26 14.44 -12.84
C ASP A 107 1.55 13.61 -12.80
N LEU A 108 2.03 13.31 -11.59
CA LEU A 108 3.24 12.51 -11.43
C LEU A 108 2.99 11.03 -11.72
N LEU A 109 1.84 10.50 -11.32
CA LEU A 109 1.40 9.14 -11.65
C LEU A 109 1.36 8.93 -13.17
N GLU A 110 0.70 9.83 -13.90
CA GLU A 110 0.63 9.75 -15.37
C GLU A 110 2.03 9.79 -16.02
N ARG A 111 2.92 10.62 -15.48
CA ARG A 111 4.31 10.69 -15.94
C ARG A 111 5.04 9.37 -15.75
N TYR A 112 4.86 8.70 -14.59
CA TYR A 112 5.46 7.39 -14.34
C TYR A 112 4.87 6.29 -15.20
N LEU A 113 3.55 6.28 -15.40
CA LEU A 113 2.87 5.31 -16.27
C LEU A 113 3.33 5.46 -17.74
N TRP A 114 3.51 6.68 -18.21
CA TRP A 114 4.04 6.96 -19.55
C TRP A 114 5.52 6.56 -19.67
N ARG A 115 6.33 6.86 -18.65
CA ARG A 115 7.78 6.60 -18.68
C ARG A 115 8.12 5.12 -18.56
N TYR A 116 7.35 4.38 -17.78
CA TYR A 116 7.58 2.98 -17.45
C TYR A 116 6.33 2.11 -17.74
N PRO A 117 5.91 2.01 -19.00
CA PRO A 117 4.67 1.30 -19.35
C PRO A 117 4.75 -0.16 -18.91
N HIS A 118 3.72 -0.60 -18.19
CA HIS A 118 3.57 -1.97 -17.67
C HIS A 118 4.65 -2.43 -16.65
N GLN A 119 5.48 -1.54 -16.13
CA GLN A 119 6.57 -1.91 -15.23
C GLN A 119 6.22 -1.82 -13.74
N HIS A 120 5.06 -1.32 -13.36
CA HIS A 120 4.66 -1.23 -11.96
C HIS A 120 3.90 -2.49 -11.52
N SER A 121 4.39 -3.09 -10.42
CA SER A 121 3.80 -4.29 -9.80
C SER A 121 2.61 -3.97 -8.94
N CYS A 122 2.65 -2.86 -8.21
CA CYS A 122 1.56 -2.36 -7.36
C CYS A 122 1.76 -0.89 -7.02
N ILE A 123 0.71 -0.30 -6.45
CA ILE A 123 0.79 0.90 -5.62
C ILE A 123 0.54 0.51 -4.17
N VAL A 124 1.36 1.01 -3.25
CA VAL A 124 1.21 0.80 -1.80
C VAL A 124 0.70 2.08 -1.17
N ILE A 125 -0.37 1.97 -0.40
CA ILE A 125 -1.05 3.10 0.22
C ILE A 125 -1.27 2.82 1.71
N GLU A 126 -0.81 3.70 2.59
CA GLU A 126 -1.29 3.81 3.95
C GLU A 126 -2.49 4.77 3.95
N PRO A 127 -3.74 4.34 4.23
CA PRO A 127 -4.88 5.28 4.28
C PRO A 127 -4.70 6.37 5.36
N VAL A 128 -3.94 6.04 6.40
CA VAL A 128 -3.44 6.95 7.42
C VAL A 128 -1.93 6.74 7.54
N GLN A 129 -1.14 7.69 7.09
CA GLN A 129 0.31 7.65 7.29
C GLN A 129 0.64 7.87 8.76
N GLY A 130 1.26 6.87 9.41
CA GLY A 130 1.66 6.98 10.81
C GLY A 130 2.95 7.79 10.97
N GLU A 131 4.05 7.26 10.48
CA GLU A 131 5.37 7.90 10.55
C GLU A 131 5.44 9.19 9.72
N GLY A 132 4.58 9.34 8.72
CA GLY A 132 4.42 10.55 7.91
C GLY A 132 3.69 11.70 8.62
N GLY A 133 3.33 11.57 9.90
CA GLY A 133 2.71 12.65 10.70
C GLY A 133 1.23 12.46 11.01
N PHE A 134 0.73 11.25 10.99
CA PHE A 134 -0.69 10.89 11.22
C PHE A 134 -1.65 11.56 10.23
N VAL A 135 -1.20 11.70 8.99
CA VAL A 135 -2.00 12.29 7.92
C VAL A 135 -3.02 11.26 7.41
N ALA A 136 -4.30 11.57 7.52
CA ALA A 136 -5.40 10.73 7.09
C ALA A 136 -5.95 11.21 5.74
N ALA A 137 -5.71 10.45 4.68
CA ALA A 137 -6.23 10.80 3.36
C ALA A 137 -7.76 10.65 3.29
N GLU A 138 -8.43 11.53 2.55
CA GLU A 138 -9.86 11.43 2.32
C GLU A 138 -10.22 10.24 1.42
N ALA A 139 -11.36 9.60 1.70
CA ALA A 139 -11.82 8.45 0.92
C ALA A 139 -12.05 8.79 -0.57
N ALA A 140 -12.47 10.02 -0.88
CA ALA A 140 -12.62 10.48 -2.25
C ALA A 140 -11.28 10.55 -2.98
N TRP A 141 -10.24 11.10 -2.32
CA TRP A 141 -8.88 11.18 -2.83
C TRP A 141 -8.29 9.79 -3.10
N LEU A 142 -8.39 8.89 -2.11
CA LEU A 142 -7.92 7.50 -2.22
C LEU A 142 -8.61 6.75 -3.37
N ARG A 143 -9.92 7.00 -3.55
CA ARG A 143 -10.70 6.37 -4.62
C ARG A 143 -10.19 6.77 -6.00
N VAL A 144 -9.98 8.05 -6.25
CA VAL A 144 -9.51 8.55 -7.56
C VAL A 144 -8.15 7.94 -7.91
N VAL A 145 -7.19 7.96 -6.98
CA VAL A 145 -5.87 7.37 -7.20
C VAL A 145 -5.96 5.86 -7.42
N GLY A 146 -6.74 5.16 -6.59
CA GLY A 146 -6.92 3.70 -6.69
C GLY A 146 -7.63 3.28 -7.98
N GLU A 147 -8.64 4.03 -8.44
CA GLU A 147 -9.32 3.79 -9.70
C GLU A 147 -8.38 3.95 -10.88
N ARG A 148 -7.59 5.00 -10.89
CA ARG A 148 -6.61 5.21 -11.96
C ARG A 148 -5.55 4.11 -12.03
N CYS A 149 -5.06 3.64 -10.89
CA CYS A 149 -4.14 2.49 -10.85
C CYS A 149 -4.81 1.22 -11.38
N ARG A 150 -6.06 0.94 -11.00
CA ARG A 150 -6.81 -0.21 -11.50
C ARG A 150 -7.03 -0.16 -13.01
N GLU A 151 -7.34 1.01 -13.58
CA GLU A 151 -7.44 1.21 -15.03
C GLU A 151 -6.12 0.91 -15.75
N ALA A 152 -4.98 1.21 -15.12
CA ALA A 152 -3.66 0.85 -15.62
C ALA A 152 -3.29 -0.63 -15.37
N GLY A 153 -4.18 -1.41 -14.76
CA GLY A 153 -3.95 -2.79 -14.39
C GLY A 153 -2.96 -2.97 -13.24
N ILE A 154 -2.78 -1.94 -12.40
CA ILE A 154 -1.87 -1.95 -11.25
C ILE A 154 -2.66 -2.31 -9.99
N PRO A 155 -2.32 -3.42 -9.31
CA PRO A 155 -2.92 -3.77 -8.02
C PRO A 155 -2.74 -2.66 -6.99
N VAL A 156 -3.81 -2.41 -6.21
CA VAL A 156 -3.78 -1.47 -5.10
C VAL A 156 -3.59 -2.25 -3.80
N TRP A 157 -2.54 -1.94 -3.06
CA TRP A 157 -2.20 -2.52 -1.78
C TRP A 157 -2.42 -1.50 -0.67
N PHE A 158 -3.35 -1.78 0.24
CA PHE A 158 -3.57 -0.93 1.42
C PHE A 158 -2.85 -1.51 2.64
N ASP A 159 -2.01 -0.70 3.27
CA ASP A 159 -1.47 -0.96 4.60
C ASP A 159 -2.35 -0.26 5.64
N GLU A 160 -3.18 -1.02 6.30
CA GLU A 160 -4.15 -0.51 7.28
C GLU A 160 -3.64 -0.61 8.73
N VAL A 161 -2.34 -0.75 8.95
CA VAL A 161 -1.77 -0.89 10.30
C VAL A 161 -2.16 0.27 11.24
N GLN A 162 -2.38 1.47 10.70
CA GLN A 162 -2.80 2.64 11.47
C GLN A 162 -4.32 2.86 11.48
N SER A 163 -5.06 2.35 10.50
CA SER A 163 -6.50 2.60 10.35
C SER A 163 -7.38 1.44 10.80
N PHE A 164 -6.92 0.18 10.68
CA PHE A 164 -7.70 -1.00 11.02
C PHE A 164 -8.24 -0.96 12.46
N GLY A 165 -9.57 -1.03 12.59
CA GLY A 165 -10.26 -1.00 13.88
C GLY A 165 -10.18 0.32 14.64
N ARG A 166 -9.68 1.40 14.03
CA ARG A 166 -9.55 2.74 14.62
C ARG A 166 -10.41 3.80 13.94
N THR A 167 -11.24 3.39 12.99
CA THR A 167 -12.22 4.22 12.30
C THR A 167 -13.63 3.71 12.56
N GLU A 168 -14.67 4.36 12.00
CA GLU A 168 -16.07 3.92 12.15
C GLU A 168 -16.32 2.49 11.63
N ARG A 169 -15.46 2.02 10.72
CA ARG A 169 -15.48 0.66 10.19
C ARG A 169 -14.17 -0.04 10.53
N MET A 170 -14.18 -1.38 10.45
CA MET A 170 -12.99 -2.18 10.69
C MET A 170 -11.88 -1.89 9.68
N TYR A 171 -12.24 -1.75 8.40
CA TYR A 171 -11.38 -1.26 7.31
C TYR A 171 -11.81 0.14 6.88
N ARG A 172 -10.87 0.98 6.49
CA ARG A 172 -11.14 2.36 6.04
C ARG A 172 -11.62 2.45 4.60
#